data_34c3c4b730edaeddec55fb4a03ede234
#
_entry.id   34c3c4b730edaeddec55fb4a03ede234
#
_cell.length_a   1.000
_cell.length_b   1.000
_cell.length_c   1.000
_cell.angle_alpha   90.00
_cell.angle_beta   90.00
_cell.angle_gamma   90.00
#
_symmetry.space_group_name_H-M   'P 1'
#
loop_
_entity.id
_entity.type
_entity.pdbx_description
1 polymer ?
#
loop_
_entity_poly.entity_id
_entity_poly.type
_entity_poly.pdbx_seq_one_letter_code
_entity_poly.pdbx_strand_id
1 'polypeptide(L)'
;MPGLPDLPALLPSGRAAVRLVAGTASLAAGGWVLQALRDTPAALGAGPAAIRAVTEGSPNCRDGVFSNLEPASAIRLDTEENRLILFEIFSSRSRSLPNADIPMADFTANPAAPLSVSWLGHATALVTIDGHRILTDPVWSERCSPSRSIGPRRLHPAPVSMESLPALDAVVISHDHHDHLDMPSVRTLARTQRAQFVTPLGVGAHLRAWGVPATRIVELDWGASTQVGDLTLTCTPARHYSGRFLSRNTTLWASWAIRGPHHRAYFGGDSGYTGSFADIGAQHGPFDLTLLPIGAYNKAWPDIHMNPEEAVRAHTDLNAGATGVLVPIHWGTFRLAPHPWAEPADRLVAAAADAGVGIGIPRPGGLVDAAAAQDVEHWWHRV
;
A
#
# COMPACT_ATOMS: atom_id res chain seq x y z
N MET A 1 -28.83 -59.11 48.42
CA MET A 1 -28.20 -58.28 47.45
C MET A 1 -28.33 -56.80 47.89
N PRO A 2 -27.27 -56.11 48.27
CA PRO A 2 -27.38 -54.77 48.75
C PRO A 2 -27.45 -53.82 47.54
N GLY A 3 -28.39 -52.84 47.58
CA GLY A 3 -28.62 -51.86 46.57
C GLY A 3 -27.47 -50.85 46.46
N LEU A 4 -27.19 -50.40 45.20
CA LEU A 4 -26.25 -49.33 44.84
C LEU A 4 -26.79 -47.99 45.34
N PRO A 5 -25.96 -47.11 45.90
CA PRO A 5 -26.38 -45.77 46.26
C PRO A 5 -26.56 -44.84 45.00
N ASP A 6 -27.66 -44.09 45.04
CA ASP A 6 -27.96 -43.04 44.07
C ASP A 6 -26.85 -41.97 44.11
N LEU A 7 -26.18 -41.75 42.97
CA LEU A 7 -25.29 -40.60 42.74
C LEU A 7 -26.16 -39.38 42.41
N PRO A 8 -26.00 -38.24 43.11
CA PRO A 8 -26.74 -37.04 42.78
C PRO A 8 -26.23 -36.45 41.45
N ALA A 9 -27.15 -36.22 40.55
CA ALA A 9 -26.87 -35.51 39.29
C ALA A 9 -26.41 -34.08 39.57
N LEU A 10 -25.11 -33.84 39.46
CA LEU A 10 -24.50 -32.50 39.51
C LEU A 10 -24.67 -31.79 38.14
N LEU A 11 -25.90 -31.50 37.79
CA LEU A 11 -26.16 -30.51 36.73
C LEU A 11 -26.30 -29.14 37.40
N PRO A 12 -25.48 -28.13 36.99
CA PRO A 12 -25.60 -26.80 37.56
C PRO A 12 -26.99 -26.24 37.25
N SER A 13 -27.61 -25.58 38.21
CA SER A 13 -28.90 -24.90 38.00
C SER A 13 -28.81 -23.94 36.82
N GLY A 14 -29.89 -23.80 36.02
CA GLY A 14 -29.88 -22.99 34.81
C GLY A 14 -29.32 -21.56 35.00
N ARG A 15 -29.47 -20.99 36.22
CA ARG A 15 -28.85 -19.68 36.56
C ARG A 15 -27.32 -19.76 36.73
N ALA A 16 -26.75 -20.86 37.17
CA ALA A 16 -25.31 -21.06 37.29
C ALA A 16 -24.69 -21.29 35.91
N ALA A 17 -25.36 -22.05 35.03
CA ALA A 17 -24.95 -22.25 33.65
C ALA A 17 -24.97 -20.92 32.84
N VAL A 18 -26.02 -20.09 32.98
CA VAL A 18 -26.10 -18.76 32.34
C VAL A 18 -25.02 -17.82 32.86
N ARG A 19 -24.70 -17.85 34.17
CA ARG A 19 -23.60 -17.04 34.72
C ARG A 19 -22.23 -17.52 34.26
N LEU A 20 -22.02 -18.82 34.10
CA LEU A 20 -20.78 -19.36 33.58
C LEU A 20 -20.58 -18.98 32.08
N VAL A 21 -21.63 -19.11 31.26
CA VAL A 21 -21.60 -18.72 29.84
C VAL A 21 -21.41 -17.21 29.69
N ALA A 22 -22.10 -16.39 30.51
CA ALA A 22 -21.90 -14.94 30.48
C ALA A 22 -20.49 -14.54 30.95
N GLY A 23 -19.95 -15.21 31.97
CA GLY A 23 -18.59 -14.98 32.47
C GLY A 23 -17.52 -15.38 31.44
N THR A 24 -17.66 -16.51 30.77
CA THR A 24 -16.74 -16.96 29.72
C THR A 24 -16.83 -16.07 28.48
N ALA A 25 -18.04 -15.64 28.09
CA ALA A 25 -18.22 -14.70 26.99
C ALA A 25 -17.58 -13.33 27.30
N SER A 26 -17.71 -12.83 28.54
CA SER A 26 -17.09 -11.56 28.95
C SER A 26 -15.56 -11.66 28.99
N LEU A 27 -14.99 -12.77 29.45
CA LEU A 27 -13.54 -13.02 29.44
C LEU A 27 -13.00 -13.16 28.00
N ALA A 28 -13.74 -13.85 27.13
CA ALA A 28 -13.39 -13.99 25.72
C ALA A 28 -13.45 -12.63 25.00
N ALA A 29 -14.47 -11.84 25.26
CA ALA A 29 -14.58 -10.46 24.71
C ALA A 29 -13.46 -9.57 25.25
N GLY A 30 -13.16 -9.60 26.54
CA GLY A 30 -12.04 -8.87 27.13
C GLY A 30 -10.69 -9.30 26.55
N GLY A 31 -10.46 -10.59 26.41
CA GLY A 31 -9.26 -11.14 25.75
C GLY A 31 -9.12 -10.70 24.29
N TRP A 32 -10.23 -10.72 23.56
CA TRP A 32 -10.25 -10.24 22.15
C TRP A 32 -9.94 -8.74 22.04
N VAL A 33 -10.53 -7.89 22.92
CA VAL A 33 -10.23 -6.46 22.97
C VAL A 33 -8.76 -6.21 23.26
N LEU A 34 -8.19 -6.91 24.27
CA LEU A 34 -6.76 -6.80 24.59
C LEU A 34 -5.88 -7.23 23.42
N GLN A 35 -6.25 -8.30 22.72
CA GLN A 35 -5.54 -8.75 21.53
C GLN A 35 -5.67 -7.78 20.37
N ALA A 36 -6.86 -7.20 20.15
CA ALA A 36 -7.12 -6.21 19.10
C ALA A 36 -6.35 -4.90 19.34
N LEU A 37 -6.16 -4.51 20.59
CA LEU A 37 -5.40 -3.31 20.98
C LEU A 37 -3.90 -3.57 21.16
N ARG A 38 -3.49 -4.84 21.23
CA ARG A 38 -2.06 -5.20 21.35
C ARG A 38 -1.28 -4.65 20.16
N ASP A 39 -0.13 -4.04 20.46
CA ASP A 39 0.76 -3.39 19.48
C ASP A 39 0.16 -2.16 18.77
N THR A 40 -1.16 -1.87 18.91
CA THR A 40 -1.81 -0.72 18.25
C THR A 40 -1.10 0.60 18.57
N PRO A 41 -0.74 0.94 19.83
CA PRO A 41 -0.02 2.19 20.10
C PRO A 41 1.34 2.25 19.38
N ALA A 42 2.08 1.14 19.31
CA ALA A 42 3.35 1.08 18.59
C ALA A 42 3.15 1.20 17.08
N ALA A 43 2.08 0.57 16.55
CA ALA A 43 1.74 0.62 15.13
C ALA A 43 1.32 2.02 14.66
N LEU A 44 0.86 2.89 15.55
CA LEU A 44 0.61 4.31 15.23
C LEU A 44 1.92 5.08 14.96
N GLY A 45 3.06 4.58 15.41
CA GLY A 45 4.38 5.11 15.09
C GLY A 45 4.83 6.25 15.99
N ALA A 46 5.55 7.22 15.41
CA ALA A 46 6.14 8.33 16.14
C ALA A 46 5.11 9.38 16.59
N GLY A 47 5.34 9.97 17.75
CA GLY A 47 4.53 11.09 18.23
C GLY A 47 4.83 12.40 17.48
N PRO A 48 3.91 13.40 17.59
CA PRO A 48 3.98 14.66 16.84
C PRO A 48 5.30 15.43 17.00
N ALA A 49 5.90 15.40 18.18
CA ALA A 49 7.17 16.12 18.45
C ALA A 49 8.33 15.54 17.63
N ALA A 50 8.41 14.20 17.49
CA ALA A 50 9.46 13.55 16.73
C ALA A 50 9.29 13.77 15.20
N ILE A 51 8.04 13.85 14.72
CA ILE A 51 7.74 14.19 13.33
C ILE A 51 8.12 15.64 13.06
N ARG A 52 7.68 16.58 13.93
CA ARG A 52 7.96 18.01 13.77
C ARG A 52 9.46 18.30 13.72
N ALA A 53 10.27 17.60 14.51
CA ALA A 53 11.72 17.79 14.56
C ALA A 53 12.43 17.59 13.21
N VAL A 54 11.81 16.83 12.28
CA VAL A 54 12.38 16.57 10.94
C VAL A 54 11.61 17.27 9.81
N THR A 55 10.39 17.76 10.07
CA THR A 55 9.58 18.48 9.08
C THR A 55 9.68 20.01 9.22
N GLU A 56 10.13 20.49 10.38
CA GLU A 56 10.37 21.91 10.63
C GLU A 56 11.50 22.43 9.71
N GLY A 57 11.20 23.45 8.93
CA GLY A 57 12.16 23.99 7.94
C GLY A 57 11.88 23.56 6.51
N SER A 58 10.99 22.60 6.27
CA SER A 58 10.53 22.32 4.92
C SER A 58 9.70 23.48 4.37
N PRO A 59 9.95 23.97 3.15
CA PRO A 59 9.13 25.01 2.51
C PRO A 59 7.70 24.52 2.21
N ASN A 60 7.48 23.20 2.18
CA ASN A 60 6.20 22.56 1.92
C ASN A 60 5.39 22.32 3.21
N CYS A 61 6.01 22.51 4.42
CA CYS A 61 5.37 22.36 5.72
C CYS A 61 5.04 23.73 6.32
N ARG A 62 3.75 24.03 6.50
CA ARG A 62 3.28 25.27 7.13
C ARG A 62 2.47 24.92 8.37
N ASP A 63 2.79 25.55 9.48
CA ASP A 63 2.12 25.31 10.77
C ASP A 63 2.11 23.84 11.21
N GLY A 64 3.15 23.07 10.79
CA GLY A 64 3.31 21.66 11.11
C GLY A 64 2.49 20.71 10.25
N VAL A 65 1.93 21.19 9.13
CA VAL A 65 1.17 20.36 8.15
C VAL A 65 1.64 20.63 6.72
N PHE A 66 1.61 19.58 5.91
CA PHE A 66 1.85 19.63 4.47
C PHE A 66 0.54 19.85 3.71
N SER A 67 0.64 20.43 2.51
CA SER A 67 -0.49 20.67 1.62
C SER A 67 -0.14 20.27 0.19
N ASN A 68 -1.13 19.78 -0.56
CA ASN A 68 -0.96 19.48 -1.99
C ASN A 68 -0.64 20.74 -2.78
N LEU A 69 0.14 20.60 -3.85
CA LEU A 69 0.38 21.67 -4.82
C LEU A 69 -0.92 22.05 -5.53
N GLU A 70 -1.71 21.06 -5.95
CA GLU A 70 -3.09 21.25 -6.41
C GLU A 70 -4.04 20.81 -5.28
N PRO A 71 -4.97 21.66 -4.83
CA PRO A 71 -5.89 21.31 -3.75
C PRO A 71 -6.64 20.02 -4.03
N ALA A 72 -6.75 19.16 -3.03
CA ALA A 72 -7.61 17.97 -3.08
C ALA A 72 -8.93 18.27 -2.36
N SER A 73 -10.03 17.76 -2.92
CA SER A 73 -11.35 17.87 -2.31
C SER A 73 -11.39 17.17 -0.96
N ALA A 74 -12.11 17.73 -0.01
CA ALA A 74 -12.37 17.02 1.24
C ALA A 74 -13.18 15.75 0.96
N ILE A 75 -12.94 14.71 1.73
CA ILE A 75 -13.77 13.49 1.68
C ILE A 75 -15.19 13.86 2.06
N ARG A 76 -16.13 13.62 1.14
CA ARG A 76 -17.55 13.97 1.31
C ARG A 76 -18.30 12.75 1.85
N LEU A 77 -18.53 12.72 3.17
CA LEU A 77 -19.33 11.70 3.84
C LEU A 77 -20.65 12.28 4.41
N ASP A 78 -21.03 13.47 3.98
CA ASP A 78 -22.19 14.22 4.45
C ASP A 78 -23.50 13.80 3.79
N THR A 79 -23.46 13.16 2.63
CA THR A 79 -24.64 12.64 1.94
C THR A 79 -25.01 11.23 2.43
N GLU A 80 -26.29 10.86 2.33
CA GLU A 80 -26.76 9.51 2.65
C GLU A 80 -26.09 8.46 1.76
N GLU A 81 -25.91 8.76 0.47
CA GLU A 81 -25.20 7.93 -0.50
C GLU A 81 -23.77 7.65 -0.05
N ASN A 82 -23.05 8.65 0.43
CA ASN A 82 -21.67 8.52 0.88
C ASN A 82 -21.53 7.77 2.22
N ARG A 83 -22.56 7.81 3.09
CA ARG A 83 -22.58 7.00 4.33
C ARG A 83 -22.71 5.51 4.03
N LEU A 84 -23.45 5.15 2.96
CA LEU A 84 -23.57 3.77 2.51
C LEU A 84 -22.24 3.19 2.02
N ILE A 85 -21.31 4.02 1.56
CA ILE A 85 -19.96 3.60 1.12
C ILE A 85 -19.22 2.86 2.25
N LEU A 86 -19.25 3.40 3.47
CA LEU A 86 -18.62 2.74 4.62
C LEU A 86 -19.28 1.38 4.91
N PHE A 87 -20.61 1.31 4.80
CA PHE A 87 -21.31 0.05 4.97
C PHE A 87 -20.94 -0.97 3.88
N GLU A 88 -20.83 -0.55 2.63
CA GLU A 88 -20.41 -1.41 1.52
C GLU A 88 -18.99 -1.92 1.69
N ILE A 89 -18.03 -1.09 2.10
CA ILE A 89 -16.64 -1.47 2.35
C ILE A 89 -16.56 -2.57 3.42
N PHE A 90 -17.41 -2.54 4.44
CA PHE A 90 -17.42 -3.54 5.52
C PHE A 90 -18.40 -4.70 5.30
N SER A 91 -19.21 -4.68 4.25
CA SER A 91 -20.16 -5.75 3.94
C SER A 91 -19.44 -6.98 3.37
N SER A 92 -19.77 -8.17 3.88
CA SER A 92 -19.25 -9.44 3.35
C SER A 92 -19.86 -9.86 1.98
N ARG A 93 -20.87 -9.15 1.50
CA ARG A 93 -21.58 -9.43 0.23
C ARG A 93 -21.34 -8.36 -0.83
N SER A 94 -20.25 -7.62 -0.73
CA SER A 94 -19.95 -6.54 -1.68
C SER A 94 -19.42 -7.08 -3.02
N ARG A 95 -19.80 -6.42 -4.12
CA ARG A 95 -19.25 -6.65 -5.47
C ARG A 95 -17.76 -6.34 -5.56
N SER A 96 -17.19 -5.66 -4.58
CA SER A 96 -15.77 -5.37 -4.47
C SER A 96 -14.93 -6.51 -3.91
N LEU A 97 -15.52 -7.70 -3.74
CA LEU A 97 -14.81 -8.92 -3.36
C LEU A 97 -14.73 -9.88 -4.54
N PRO A 98 -13.63 -10.63 -4.69
CA PRO A 98 -13.53 -11.72 -5.65
C PRO A 98 -14.49 -12.85 -5.26
N ASN A 99 -14.96 -13.60 -6.26
CA ASN A 99 -15.87 -14.73 -6.05
C ASN A 99 -15.13 -16.06 -5.78
N ALA A 100 -13.81 -16.10 -6.03
CA ALA A 100 -12.97 -17.27 -5.85
C ALA A 100 -11.57 -16.83 -5.36
N ASP A 101 -10.72 -17.81 -5.07
CA ASP A 101 -9.33 -17.55 -4.65
C ASP A 101 -8.54 -16.91 -5.80
N ILE A 102 -7.79 -15.85 -5.45
CA ILE A 102 -6.95 -15.13 -6.39
C ILE A 102 -5.76 -16.02 -6.79
N PRO A 103 -5.57 -16.30 -8.11
CA PRO A 103 -4.47 -17.13 -8.57
C PRO A 103 -3.14 -16.42 -8.36
N MET A 104 -2.20 -17.13 -7.73
CA MET A 104 -0.86 -16.64 -7.47
C MET A 104 0.09 -17.04 -8.61
N ALA A 105 1.13 -16.25 -8.84
CA ALA A 105 2.25 -16.62 -9.70
C ALA A 105 3.47 -17.00 -8.84
N ASP A 106 4.37 -17.81 -9.42
CA ASP A 106 5.65 -18.12 -8.80
C ASP A 106 6.55 -16.89 -8.81
N PHE A 107 7.04 -16.52 -7.63
CA PHE A 107 7.91 -15.36 -7.48
C PHE A 107 9.32 -15.65 -8.04
N THR A 108 9.81 -14.76 -8.91
CA THR A 108 11.16 -14.83 -9.46
C THR A 108 12.08 -13.86 -8.72
N ALA A 109 12.97 -14.40 -7.86
CA ALA A 109 13.85 -13.58 -7.02
C ALA A 109 14.96 -12.86 -7.81
N ASN A 110 15.41 -13.44 -8.91
CA ASN A 110 16.52 -12.93 -9.75
C ASN A 110 16.11 -12.96 -11.23
N PRO A 111 15.29 -11.99 -11.69
CA PRO A 111 14.94 -11.89 -13.10
C PRO A 111 16.17 -11.58 -13.94
N ALA A 112 16.23 -12.13 -15.16
CA ALA A 112 17.32 -11.84 -16.10
C ALA A 112 17.20 -10.46 -16.76
N ALA A 113 15.99 -9.87 -16.75
CA ALA A 113 15.70 -8.57 -17.35
C ALA A 113 16.38 -7.43 -16.57
N PRO A 114 17.03 -6.48 -17.27
CA PRO A 114 17.67 -5.33 -16.62
C PRO A 114 16.68 -4.36 -15.98
N LEU A 115 15.44 -4.30 -16.50
CA LEU A 115 14.33 -3.59 -15.90
C LEU A 115 13.11 -4.50 -15.85
N SER A 116 12.64 -4.78 -14.64
CA SER A 116 11.47 -5.60 -14.40
C SER A 116 10.82 -5.27 -13.07
N VAL A 117 9.56 -5.69 -12.91
CA VAL A 117 8.84 -5.56 -11.64
C VAL A 117 8.09 -6.85 -11.30
N SER A 118 8.23 -7.33 -10.07
CA SER A 118 7.35 -8.35 -9.50
C SER A 118 6.33 -7.67 -8.59
N TRP A 119 5.03 -7.80 -8.93
CA TRP A 119 3.97 -7.24 -8.10
C TRP A 119 3.65 -8.18 -6.94
N LEU A 120 3.86 -7.72 -5.72
CA LEU A 120 3.67 -8.50 -4.50
C LEU A 120 2.33 -8.25 -3.81
N GLY A 121 1.49 -7.42 -4.45
CA GLY A 121 0.15 -7.04 -3.99
C GLY A 121 0.09 -5.60 -3.48
N HIS A 122 -1.06 -4.96 -3.69
CA HIS A 122 -1.31 -3.57 -3.38
C HIS A 122 -0.28 -2.63 -4.04
N ALA A 123 0.40 -1.78 -3.28
CA ALA A 123 1.50 -0.95 -3.74
C ALA A 123 2.88 -1.57 -3.48
N THR A 124 2.92 -2.81 -2.95
CA THR A 124 4.16 -3.54 -2.72
C THR A 124 4.64 -4.18 -4.03
N ALA A 125 5.80 -3.75 -4.50
CA ALA A 125 6.43 -4.28 -5.70
C ALA A 125 7.96 -4.38 -5.51
N LEU A 126 8.57 -5.41 -6.10
CA LEU A 126 10.02 -5.51 -6.22
C LEU A 126 10.43 -5.07 -7.61
N VAL A 127 11.04 -3.89 -7.70
CA VAL A 127 11.58 -3.33 -8.94
C VAL A 127 13.06 -3.73 -9.05
N THR A 128 13.41 -4.40 -10.14
CA THR A 128 14.80 -4.62 -10.55
C THR A 128 15.14 -3.61 -11.64
N ILE A 129 16.16 -2.82 -11.44
CA ILE A 129 16.59 -1.77 -12.38
C ILE A 129 18.13 -1.69 -12.40
N ASP A 130 18.75 -1.94 -13.57
CA ASP A 130 20.19 -1.85 -13.79
C ASP A 130 21.03 -2.60 -12.73
N GLY A 131 20.57 -3.79 -12.33
CA GLY A 131 21.23 -4.64 -11.34
C GLY A 131 20.88 -4.34 -9.87
N HIS A 132 20.13 -3.27 -9.58
CA HIS A 132 19.66 -2.91 -8.25
C HIS A 132 18.23 -3.40 -7.99
N ARG A 133 17.90 -3.59 -6.71
CA ARG A 133 16.59 -4.07 -6.25
C ARG A 133 15.98 -3.09 -5.25
N ILE A 134 14.80 -2.56 -5.61
CA ILE A 134 14.04 -1.61 -4.82
C ILE A 134 12.71 -2.25 -4.43
N LEU A 135 12.41 -2.30 -3.16
CA LEU A 135 11.10 -2.72 -2.64
C LEU A 135 10.25 -1.49 -2.33
N THR A 136 9.06 -1.39 -2.94
CA THR A 136 8.13 -0.29 -2.70
C THR A 136 7.08 -0.67 -1.65
N ASP A 137 6.69 0.27 -0.80
CA ASP A 137 5.60 0.23 0.19
C ASP A 137 5.33 -1.17 0.77
N PRO A 138 6.25 -1.72 1.58
CA PRO A 138 6.20 -3.11 2.00
C PRO A 138 5.11 -3.38 3.04
N VAL A 139 4.07 -4.12 2.63
CA VAL A 139 2.97 -4.55 3.50
C VAL A 139 2.79 -6.05 3.37
N TRP A 140 3.17 -6.81 4.41
CA TRP A 140 2.98 -8.26 4.51
C TRP A 140 1.90 -8.66 5.51
N SER A 141 1.46 -7.72 6.35
CA SER A 141 0.40 -7.98 7.33
C SER A 141 -0.90 -8.41 6.67
N GLU A 142 -1.63 -9.27 7.39
CA GLU A 142 -2.96 -9.74 6.96
C GLU A 142 -3.98 -8.60 6.87
N ARG A 143 -3.75 -7.50 7.62
CA ARG A 143 -4.61 -6.32 7.63
C ARG A 143 -3.79 -5.04 7.48
N CYS A 144 -4.26 -4.14 6.64
CA CYS A 144 -3.72 -2.79 6.55
C CYS A 144 -4.36 -1.91 7.65
N SER A 145 -3.89 -2.09 8.89
CA SER A 145 -4.48 -1.47 10.07
C SER A 145 -3.46 -1.44 11.22
N PRO A 146 -3.57 -0.51 12.18
CA PRO A 146 -2.79 -0.58 13.41
C PRO A 146 -3.14 -1.78 14.28
N SER A 147 -4.35 -2.35 14.10
CA SER A 147 -4.82 -3.55 14.80
C SER A 147 -4.65 -4.79 13.93
N ARG A 148 -4.18 -5.89 14.53
CA ARG A 148 -4.11 -7.21 13.86
C ARG A 148 -5.48 -7.87 13.68
N SER A 149 -6.50 -7.42 14.42
CA SER A 149 -7.83 -8.04 14.45
C SER A 149 -8.90 -7.23 13.72
N ILE A 150 -8.68 -5.93 13.52
CA ILE A 150 -9.65 -4.98 12.97
C ILE A 150 -9.04 -4.26 11.76
N GLY A 151 -9.85 -3.99 10.75
CA GLY A 151 -9.45 -3.28 9.53
C GLY A 151 -9.50 -4.15 8.28
N PRO A 152 -9.26 -3.58 7.10
CA PRO A 152 -9.33 -4.28 5.83
C PRO A 152 -8.33 -5.45 5.79
N ARG A 153 -8.83 -6.63 5.35
CA ARG A 153 -8.05 -7.85 5.25
C ARG A 153 -7.54 -8.06 3.84
N ARG A 154 -6.36 -8.66 3.72
CA ARG A 154 -5.82 -9.10 2.42
C ARG A 154 -6.76 -10.11 1.78
N LEU A 155 -6.97 -9.97 0.49
CA LEU A 155 -7.80 -10.86 -0.32
C LEU A 155 -7.02 -12.09 -0.84
N HIS A 156 -5.68 -12.04 -0.77
CA HIS A 156 -4.78 -13.14 -1.13
C HIS A 156 -3.57 -13.16 -0.17
N PRO A 157 -2.89 -14.28 0.05
CA PRO A 157 -1.66 -14.31 0.84
C PRO A 157 -0.55 -13.47 0.19
N ALA A 158 0.49 -13.12 0.95
CA ALA A 158 1.69 -12.56 0.36
C ALA A 158 2.36 -13.61 -0.54
N PRO A 159 2.76 -13.24 -1.79
CA PRO A 159 3.27 -14.21 -2.76
C PRO A 159 4.58 -14.89 -2.35
N VAL A 160 5.35 -14.23 -1.50
CA VAL A 160 6.66 -14.67 -1.03
C VAL A 160 6.83 -14.28 0.42
N SER A 161 7.57 -15.06 1.20
CA SER A 161 7.97 -14.64 2.55
C SER A 161 9.03 -13.55 2.47
N MET A 162 9.08 -12.65 3.46
CA MET A 162 10.10 -11.59 3.49
C MET A 162 11.52 -12.15 3.62
N GLU A 163 11.66 -13.31 4.23
CA GLU A 163 12.95 -14.02 4.39
C GLU A 163 13.47 -14.57 3.05
N SER A 164 12.57 -14.82 2.10
CA SER A 164 12.92 -15.31 0.75
C SER A 164 13.15 -14.18 -0.26
N LEU A 165 13.01 -12.92 0.15
CA LEU A 165 13.36 -11.79 -0.71
C LEU A 165 14.89 -11.79 -0.97
N PRO A 166 15.32 -11.46 -2.20
CA PRO A 166 16.73 -11.23 -2.47
C PRO A 166 17.28 -10.05 -1.66
N ALA A 167 18.61 -9.88 -1.66
CA ALA A 167 19.22 -8.69 -1.08
C ALA A 167 18.65 -7.43 -1.76
N LEU A 168 18.21 -6.47 -0.96
CA LEU A 168 17.65 -5.20 -1.40
C LEU A 168 18.68 -4.08 -1.26
N ASP A 169 18.69 -3.15 -2.21
CA ASP A 169 19.47 -1.92 -2.15
C ASP A 169 18.70 -0.81 -1.43
N ALA A 170 17.41 -0.67 -1.73
CA ALA A 170 16.52 0.28 -1.04
C ALA A 170 15.13 -0.29 -0.74
N VAL A 171 14.52 0.26 0.29
CA VAL A 171 13.08 0.20 0.57
C VAL A 171 12.55 1.61 0.42
N VAL A 172 11.63 1.81 -0.52
CA VAL A 172 11.04 3.12 -0.84
C VAL A 172 9.63 3.18 -0.29
N ILE A 173 9.31 4.23 0.47
CA ILE A 173 7.99 4.46 1.05
C ILE A 173 7.37 5.69 0.41
N SER A 174 6.11 5.59 -0.02
CA SER A 174 5.37 6.72 -0.58
C SER A 174 4.79 7.65 0.48
N HIS A 175 4.18 7.11 1.52
CA HIS A 175 3.58 7.84 2.62
C HIS A 175 3.27 6.93 3.82
N ASP A 176 2.65 7.48 4.87
CA ASP A 176 2.52 6.78 6.15
C ASP A 176 1.18 6.05 6.38
N HIS A 177 0.29 5.93 5.41
CA HIS A 177 -0.93 5.14 5.57
C HIS A 177 -0.63 3.67 5.88
N HIS A 178 -1.56 2.99 6.57
CA HIS A 178 -1.33 1.62 7.05
C HIS A 178 -1.22 0.58 5.95
N ASP A 179 -1.72 0.85 4.76
CA ASP A 179 -1.64 0.01 3.57
C ASP A 179 -0.38 0.27 2.71
N HIS A 180 0.48 1.22 3.13
CA HIS A 180 1.78 1.53 2.52
C HIS A 180 2.93 1.41 3.51
N LEU A 181 2.69 1.67 4.79
CA LEU A 181 3.70 1.64 5.84
C LEU A 181 3.26 0.71 6.98
N ASP A 182 3.70 -0.54 6.91
CA ASP A 182 3.37 -1.63 7.82
C ASP A 182 4.48 -1.88 8.85
N MET A 183 4.18 -1.64 10.14
CA MET A 183 5.18 -1.78 11.22
C MET A 183 5.81 -3.19 11.29
N PRO A 184 5.06 -4.31 11.21
CA PRO A 184 5.66 -5.65 11.22
C PRO A 184 6.62 -5.87 10.05
N SER A 185 6.25 -5.44 8.84
CA SER A 185 7.10 -5.53 7.65
C SER A 185 8.37 -4.72 7.80
N VAL A 186 8.27 -3.46 8.21
CA VAL A 186 9.44 -2.59 8.47
C VAL A 186 10.38 -3.22 9.49
N ARG A 187 9.87 -3.71 10.62
CA ARG A 187 10.68 -4.36 11.65
C ARG A 187 11.39 -5.62 11.14
N THR A 188 10.74 -6.39 10.29
CA THR A 188 11.36 -7.58 9.70
C THR A 188 12.46 -7.19 8.72
N LEU A 189 12.18 -6.27 7.79
CA LEU A 189 13.17 -5.76 6.83
C LEU A 189 14.36 -5.10 7.53
N ALA A 190 14.13 -4.37 8.62
CA ALA A 190 15.23 -3.78 9.40
C ALA A 190 16.21 -4.82 9.96
N ARG A 191 15.72 -6.03 10.30
CA ARG A 191 16.53 -7.13 10.83
C ARG A 191 17.15 -8.01 9.75
N THR A 192 16.43 -8.25 8.64
CA THR A 192 16.83 -9.24 7.62
C THR A 192 17.55 -8.63 6.43
N GLN A 193 17.37 -7.34 6.18
CA GLN A 193 17.96 -6.63 5.04
C GLN A 193 18.93 -5.55 5.52
N ARG A 194 19.85 -5.14 4.64
CA ARG A 194 20.78 -4.02 4.85
C ARG A 194 20.40 -2.76 4.08
N ALA A 195 19.33 -2.81 3.31
CA ALA A 195 18.81 -1.75 2.45
C ALA A 195 18.65 -0.40 3.18
N GLN A 196 18.82 0.68 2.46
CA GLN A 196 18.40 2.01 2.91
C GLN A 196 16.87 2.12 2.85
N PHE A 197 16.29 2.85 3.78
CA PHE A 197 14.88 3.25 3.74
C PHE A 197 14.82 4.69 3.24
N VAL A 198 14.25 4.87 2.05
CA VAL A 198 14.10 6.19 1.42
C VAL A 198 12.63 6.61 1.51
N THR A 199 12.36 7.73 2.15
CA THR A 199 11.01 8.14 2.52
C THR A 199 10.80 9.64 2.36
N PRO A 200 9.54 10.11 2.26
CA PRO A 200 9.25 11.53 2.39
C PRO A 200 9.50 12.02 3.83
N LEU A 201 9.62 13.32 4.01
CA LEU A 201 9.83 13.96 5.31
C LEU A 201 8.78 13.56 6.35
N GLY A 202 9.24 13.26 7.56
CA GLY A 202 8.42 12.87 8.70
C GLY A 202 8.15 11.38 8.80
N VAL A 203 8.12 10.64 7.68
CA VAL A 203 7.88 9.19 7.66
C VAL A 203 9.01 8.44 8.37
N GLY A 204 10.25 8.89 8.23
CA GLY A 204 11.41 8.31 8.90
C GLY A 204 11.31 8.36 10.43
N ALA A 205 10.53 9.26 11.02
CA ALA A 205 10.27 9.27 12.45
C ALA A 205 9.56 7.99 12.91
N HIS A 206 8.60 7.47 12.13
CA HIS A 206 7.95 6.17 12.39
C HIS A 206 8.96 5.03 12.32
N LEU A 207 9.81 5.03 11.29
CA LEU A 207 10.86 4.00 11.12
C LEU A 207 11.81 3.96 12.30
N ARG A 208 12.28 5.13 12.78
CA ARG A 208 13.11 5.24 13.98
C ARG A 208 12.41 4.71 15.23
N ALA A 209 11.13 5.04 15.40
CA ALA A 209 10.33 4.53 16.52
C ALA A 209 10.16 3.00 16.48
N TRP A 210 10.25 2.38 15.30
CA TRP A 210 10.16 0.93 15.11
C TRP A 210 11.52 0.23 15.10
N GLY A 211 12.62 0.95 15.32
CA GLY A 211 13.96 0.40 15.51
C GLY A 211 14.80 0.31 14.24
N VAL A 212 14.43 1.00 13.16
CA VAL A 212 15.32 1.17 12.01
C VAL A 212 16.48 2.11 12.42
N PRO A 213 17.74 1.73 12.22
CA PRO A 213 18.88 2.60 12.51
C PRO A 213 18.81 3.90 11.70
N ALA A 214 19.06 5.04 12.36
CA ALA A 214 18.99 6.35 11.72
C ALA A 214 19.92 6.47 10.50
N THR A 215 21.05 5.78 10.52
CA THR A 215 22.02 5.74 9.40
C THR A 215 21.51 5.04 8.14
N ARG A 216 20.39 4.34 8.25
CA ARG A 216 19.72 3.67 7.13
C ARG A 216 18.47 4.38 6.67
N ILE A 217 18.13 5.54 7.23
CA ILE A 217 16.94 6.32 6.89
C ILE A 217 17.36 7.58 6.15
N VAL A 218 16.81 7.75 4.95
CA VAL A 218 16.94 8.97 4.15
C VAL A 218 15.55 9.56 4.00
N GLU A 219 15.36 10.78 4.51
CA GLU A 219 14.11 11.52 4.40
C GLU A 219 14.30 12.68 3.41
N LEU A 220 13.41 12.78 2.43
CA LEU A 220 13.50 13.77 1.35
C LEU A 220 12.23 14.61 1.27
N ASP A 221 12.41 15.87 0.93
CA ASP A 221 11.34 16.76 0.52
C ASP A 221 11.08 16.64 -1.00
N TRP A 222 9.98 17.15 -1.50
CA TRP A 222 9.71 17.19 -2.93
C TRP A 222 10.82 17.92 -3.69
N GLY A 223 11.26 17.34 -4.79
CA GLY A 223 12.38 17.80 -5.60
C GLY A 223 13.76 17.38 -5.11
N ALA A 224 13.88 16.88 -3.87
CA ALA A 224 15.14 16.37 -3.35
C ALA A 224 15.44 14.95 -3.83
N SER A 225 16.73 14.62 -3.95
CA SER A 225 17.20 13.33 -4.45
C SER A 225 18.25 12.71 -3.53
N THR A 226 18.39 11.39 -3.61
CA THR A 226 19.48 10.64 -2.99
C THR A 226 20.06 9.62 -3.95
N GLN A 227 21.27 9.13 -3.64
CA GLN A 227 21.93 8.06 -4.39
C GLN A 227 21.81 6.73 -3.63
N VAL A 228 21.49 5.66 -4.34
CA VAL A 228 21.53 4.29 -3.85
C VAL A 228 22.32 3.46 -4.89
N GLY A 229 23.58 3.18 -4.63
CA GLY A 229 24.48 2.68 -5.68
C GLY A 229 24.54 3.67 -6.84
N ASP A 230 24.30 3.18 -8.04
CA ASP A 230 24.26 4.00 -9.26
C ASP A 230 22.87 4.59 -9.57
N LEU A 231 21.89 4.33 -8.70
CA LEU A 231 20.54 4.87 -8.86
C LEU A 231 20.41 6.25 -8.22
N THR A 232 19.71 7.14 -8.91
CA THR A 232 19.19 8.40 -8.33
C THR A 232 17.70 8.22 -8.04
N LEU A 233 17.30 8.38 -6.77
CA LEU A 233 15.92 8.38 -6.33
C LEU A 233 15.50 9.81 -6.01
N THR A 234 14.50 10.34 -6.72
CA THR A 234 13.98 11.69 -6.52
C THR A 234 12.58 11.63 -5.95
N CYS A 235 12.38 12.32 -4.83
CA CYS A 235 11.07 12.52 -4.20
C CYS A 235 10.26 13.50 -5.05
N THR A 236 9.14 13.08 -5.62
CA THR A 236 8.31 13.90 -6.50
C THR A 236 6.92 14.15 -5.89
N PRO A 237 6.24 15.25 -6.20
CA PRO A 237 4.91 15.55 -5.69
C PRO A 237 3.89 14.47 -6.06
N ALA A 238 2.96 14.22 -5.14
CA ALA A 238 1.74 13.47 -5.37
C ALA A 238 0.55 14.27 -4.83
N ARG A 239 -0.66 14.01 -5.33
CA ARG A 239 -1.90 14.65 -4.87
C ARG A 239 -2.64 13.69 -3.95
N HIS A 240 -2.26 13.70 -2.67
CA HIS A 240 -2.79 12.76 -1.68
C HIS A 240 -2.83 13.39 -0.28
N TYR A 241 -2.71 12.61 0.75
CA TYR A 241 -2.61 13.04 2.14
C TYR A 241 -1.87 11.99 2.98
N SER A 242 -1.52 12.35 4.21
CA SER A 242 -0.88 11.45 5.16
C SER A 242 -1.66 11.39 6.49
N GLY A 243 -1.36 10.37 7.30
CA GLY A 243 -1.87 10.24 8.65
C GLY A 243 -2.11 8.81 9.10
N ARG A 244 -1.81 8.55 10.37
CA ARG A 244 -1.95 7.20 10.94
C ARG A 244 -3.05 7.07 11.99
N PHE A 245 -3.71 8.15 12.40
CA PHE A 245 -4.83 8.12 13.33
C PHE A 245 -5.51 9.50 13.41
N LEU A 246 -5.21 10.29 14.44
CA LEU A 246 -5.82 11.62 14.67
C LEU A 246 -5.06 12.75 13.99
N SER A 247 -3.74 12.58 13.79
CA SER A 247 -2.92 13.53 13.06
C SER A 247 -3.05 13.32 11.56
N ARG A 248 -3.27 14.40 10.82
CA ARG A 248 -3.36 14.38 9.36
C ARG A 248 -2.35 15.36 8.78
N ASN A 249 -1.70 14.96 7.69
CA ASN A 249 -0.76 15.78 6.94
C ASN A 249 0.47 16.27 7.74
N THR A 250 0.83 15.59 8.82
CA THR A 250 2.03 15.94 9.61
C THR A 250 3.31 15.35 9.01
N THR A 251 3.20 14.31 8.19
CA THR A 251 4.26 13.76 7.35
C THR A 251 3.99 14.11 5.90
N LEU A 252 5.02 14.12 5.06
CA LEU A 252 4.87 14.33 3.62
C LEU A 252 4.44 13.02 2.93
N TRP A 253 3.83 13.11 1.77
CA TRP A 253 3.53 12.01 0.83
C TRP A 253 4.22 12.29 -0.49
N ALA A 254 4.57 11.24 -1.25
CA ALA A 254 5.36 11.40 -2.46
C ALA A 254 5.14 10.26 -3.45
N SER A 255 5.43 10.56 -4.71
CA SER A 255 5.81 9.60 -5.73
C SER A 255 7.33 9.63 -5.92
N TRP A 256 7.88 8.70 -6.69
CA TRP A 256 9.32 8.52 -6.81
C TRP A 256 9.76 8.35 -8.26
N ALA A 257 10.63 9.24 -8.74
CA ALA A 257 11.37 9.03 -9.97
C ALA A 257 12.67 8.29 -9.67
N ILE A 258 12.87 7.14 -10.30
CA ILE A 258 14.01 6.24 -10.08
C ILE A 258 14.78 6.18 -11.39
N ARG A 259 16.01 6.71 -11.39
CA ARG A 259 16.87 6.75 -12.56
C ARG A 259 18.13 5.92 -12.32
N GLY A 260 18.32 4.91 -13.14
CA GLY A 260 19.57 4.16 -13.26
C GLY A 260 20.46 4.66 -14.41
N PRO A 261 21.59 4.01 -14.65
CA PRO A 261 22.47 4.31 -15.76
C PRO A 261 21.81 4.16 -17.13
N HIS A 262 20.90 3.21 -17.31
CA HIS A 262 20.31 2.85 -18.59
C HIS A 262 18.78 2.98 -18.60
N HIS A 263 18.11 2.76 -17.46
CA HIS A 263 16.67 2.70 -17.38
C HIS A 263 16.10 3.70 -16.36
N ARG A 264 14.80 3.99 -16.52
CA ARG A 264 14.03 4.84 -15.61
C ARG A 264 12.73 4.19 -15.23
N ALA A 265 12.41 4.20 -13.95
CA ALA A 265 11.14 3.74 -13.42
C ALA A 265 10.47 4.84 -12.60
N TYR A 266 9.16 4.81 -12.57
CA TYR A 266 8.36 5.71 -11.76
C TYR A 266 7.45 4.92 -10.83
N PHE A 267 7.49 5.23 -9.54
CA PHE A 267 6.59 4.67 -8.54
C PHE A 267 5.62 5.76 -8.06
N GLY A 268 4.35 5.65 -8.42
CA GLY A 268 3.32 6.65 -8.13
C GLY A 268 2.92 6.74 -6.67
N GLY A 269 3.07 5.64 -5.89
CA GLY A 269 2.43 5.58 -4.58
C GLY A 269 0.92 5.79 -4.71
N ASP A 270 0.33 6.58 -3.81
CA ASP A 270 -1.05 7.04 -3.92
C ASP A 270 -1.12 8.48 -4.40
N SER A 271 -1.95 8.70 -5.40
CA SER A 271 -2.22 10.02 -5.96
C SER A 271 -3.56 10.06 -6.68
N GLY A 272 -4.28 11.16 -6.55
CA GLY A 272 -5.22 11.58 -7.57
C GLY A 272 -4.48 12.12 -8.79
N TYR A 273 -5.19 12.29 -9.92
CA TYR A 273 -4.60 12.91 -11.08
C TYR A 273 -4.20 14.38 -10.79
N THR A 274 -3.04 14.79 -11.28
CA THR A 274 -2.48 16.15 -11.13
C THR A 274 -1.66 16.54 -12.36
N GLY A 275 -1.65 17.83 -12.71
CA GLY A 275 -0.80 18.37 -13.76
C GLY A 275 0.70 18.19 -13.50
N SER A 276 1.10 17.97 -12.26
CA SER A 276 2.50 17.71 -11.89
C SER A 276 3.10 16.50 -12.61
N PHE A 277 2.30 15.54 -13.11
CA PHE A 277 2.82 14.39 -13.86
C PHE A 277 3.55 14.84 -15.14
N ALA A 278 3.03 15.85 -15.85
CA ALA A 278 3.70 16.40 -17.03
C ALA A 278 5.04 17.09 -16.66
N ASP A 279 5.06 17.82 -15.55
CA ASP A 279 6.28 18.49 -15.07
C ASP A 279 7.34 17.46 -14.63
N ILE A 280 6.92 16.40 -13.95
CA ILE A 280 7.79 15.28 -13.55
C ILE A 280 8.33 14.57 -14.80
N GLY A 281 7.47 14.31 -15.79
CA GLY A 281 7.86 13.74 -17.08
C GLY A 281 8.91 14.57 -17.81
N ALA A 282 8.71 15.88 -17.86
CA ALA A 282 9.65 16.82 -18.50
C ALA A 282 11.02 16.85 -17.78
N GLN A 283 11.05 16.69 -16.46
CA GLN A 283 12.28 16.78 -15.67
C GLN A 283 13.02 15.44 -15.54
N HIS A 284 12.30 14.33 -15.42
CA HIS A 284 12.86 13.03 -15.05
C HIS A 284 12.56 11.92 -16.06
N GLY A 285 11.57 12.09 -16.94
CA GLY A 285 11.15 11.12 -17.94
C GLY A 285 11.99 11.14 -19.22
N PRO A 286 11.57 10.44 -20.29
CA PRO A 286 10.50 9.45 -20.22
C PRO A 286 10.90 8.24 -19.36
N PHE A 287 9.90 7.52 -18.82
CA PHE A 287 10.10 6.34 -17.99
C PHE A 287 9.82 5.06 -18.79
N ASP A 288 10.72 4.09 -18.69
CA ASP A 288 10.55 2.77 -19.30
C ASP A 288 9.47 1.94 -18.59
N LEU A 289 9.25 2.22 -17.29
CA LEU A 289 8.29 1.52 -16.43
C LEU A 289 7.62 2.52 -15.48
N THR A 290 6.28 2.49 -15.41
CA THR A 290 5.53 3.24 -14.41
C THR A 290 4.66 2.30 -13.57
N LEU A 291 4.67 2.45 -12.25
CA LEU A 291 3.78 1.79 -11.32
C LEU A 291 2.76 2.83 -10.84
N LEU A 292 1.50 2.72 -11.29
CA LEU A 292 0.47 3.72 -11.01
C LEU A 292 -0.75 3.09 -10.32
N PRO A 293 -1.35 3.78 -9.33
CA PRO A 293 -2.55 3.31 -8.66
C PRO A 293 -3.75 3.36 -9.60
N ILE A 294 -4.57 2.29 -9.58
CA ILE A 294 -5.78 2.20 -10.39
C ILE A 294 -7.03 1.84 -9.56
N GLY A 295 -6.88 1.67 -8.25
CA GLY A 295 -7.95 1.25 -7.35
C GLY A 295 -8.24 2.26 -6.24
N ALA A 296 -9.19 1.93 -5.39
CA ALA A 296 -9.64 2.73 -4.26
C ALA A 296 -10.24 4.11 -4.64
N TYR A 297 -10.53 4.37 -5.90
CA TYR A 297 -11.19 5.59 -6.36
C TYR A 297 -12.69 5.60 -5.99
N ASN A 298 -13.22 6.80 -5.76
CA ASN A 298 -14.65 7.01 -5.54
C ASN A 298 -15.04 8.48 -5.79
N LYS A 299 -16.29 8.72 -6.16
CA LYS A 299 -16.85 10.07 -6.33
C LYS A 299 -16.83 10.91 -5.05
N ALA A 300 -16.81 10.26 -3.87
CA ALA A 300 -16.72 10.94 -2.58
C ALA A 300 -15.34 11.50 -2.27
N TRP A 301 -14.31 11.04 -2.97
CA TRP A 301 -12.91 11.51 -2.87
C TRP A 301 -12.20 11.48 -4.23
N PRO A 302 -12.64 12.33 -5.19
CA PRO A 302 -12.23 12.26 -6.60
C PRO A 302 -10.74 12.57 -6.83
N ASP A 303 -10.09 13.25 -5.88
CA ASP A 303 -8.78 13.87 -6.11
C ASP A 303 -7.61 13.20 -5.40
N ILE A 304 -7.83 12.06 -4.73
CA ILE A 304 -6.79 11.41 -3.90
C ILE A 304 -6.45 9.99 -4.35
N HIS A 305 -7.23 9.40 -5.26
CA HIS A 305 -6.98 8.14 -5.93
C HIS A 305 -7.40 8.24 -7.39
N MET A 306 -6.48 7.97 -8.30
CA MET A 306 -6.78 7.92 -9.72
C MET A 306 -7.71 6.76 -10.05
N ASN A 307 -8.65 6.99 -10.96
CA ASN A 307 -9.30 5.92 -11.69
C ASN A 307 -8.38 5.40 -12.82
N PRO A 308 -8.69 4.25 -13.46
CA PRO A 308 -7.82 3.66 -14.47
C PRO A 308 -7.53 4.56 -15.68
N GLU A 309 -8.50 5.34 -16.14
CA GLU A 309 -8.33 6.29 -17.25
C GLU A 309 -7.37 7.44 -16.88
N GLU A 310 -7.47 7.91 -15.64
CA GLU A 310 -6.53 8.92 -15.11
C GLU A 310 -5.13 8.34 -14.94
N ALA A 311 -4.98 7.06 -14.59
CA ALA A 311 -3.67 6.40 -14.53
C ALA A 311 -3.02 6.29 -15.92
N VAL A 312 -3.78 5.96 -16.96
CA VAL A 312 -3.30 5.97 -18.34
C VAL A 312 -2.90 7.37 -18.77
N ARG A 313 -3.70 8.38 -18.43
CA ARG A 313 -3.37 9.79 -18.70
C ARG A 313 -2.09 10.21 -17.96
N ALA A 314 -1.94 9.86 -16.69
CA ALA A 314 -0.73 10.15 -15.91
C ALA A 314 0.51 9.48 -16.52
N HIS A 315 0.39 8.22 -16.98
CA HIS A 315 1.47 7.56 -17.72
C HIS A 315 1.86 8.30 -18.99
N THR A 316 0.87 8.78 -19.75
CA THR A 316 1.10 9.54 -20.98
C THR A 316 1.77 10.89 -20.69
N ASP A 317 1.36 11.57 -19.63
CA ASP A 317 1.95 12.85 -19.22
C ASP A 317 3.40 12.67 -18.74
N LEU A 318 3.68 11.60 -17.96
CA LEU A 318 5.02 11.24 -17.49
C LEU A 318 6.00 10.90 -18.62
N ASN A 319 5.49 10.46 -19.78
CA ASN A 319 6.29 9.99 -20.91
C ASN A 319 6.21 10.91 -22.15
N ALA A 320 5.43 11.97 -22.07
CA ALA A 320 5.09 12.81 -23.23
C ALA A 320 4.60 11.96 -24.43
N GLY A 321 3.87 10.87 -24.14
CA GLY A 321 3.35 9.91 -25.11
C GLY A 321 3.06 8.53 -24.50
N ALA A 322 2.88 7.53 -25.36
CA ALA A 322 2.48 6.17 -24.97
C ALA A 322 3.66 5.19 -24.79
N THR A 323 4.89 5.70 -24.65
CA THR A 323 6.10 4.85 -24.49
C THR A 323 6.23 4.30 -23.07
N GLY A 324 6.95 3.19 -22.92
CA GLY A 324 7.12 2.49 -21.64
C GLY A 324 5.96 1.55 -21.33
N VAL A 325 6.05 0.90 -20.17
CA VAL A 325 5.03 -0.05 -19.70
C VAL A 325 4.40 0.46 -18.41
N LEU A 326 3.07 0.52 -18.35
CA LEU A 326 2.31 0.81 -17.15
C LEU A 326 2.00 -0.51 -16.43
N VAL A 327 2.41 -0.61 -15.17
CA VAL A 327 2.04 -1.72 -14.27
C VAL A 327 1.10 -1.17 -13.19
N PRO A 328 -0.13 -1.69 -13.09
CA PRO A 328 -1.09 -1.21 -12.12
C PRO A 328 -0.77 -1.68 -10.71
N ILE A 329 -0.89 -0.77 -9.76
CA ILE A 329 -0.80 -1.01 -8.32
C ILE A 329 -2.07 -0.53 -7.60
N HIS A 330 -2.12 -0.72 -6.29
CA HIS A 330 -3.19 -0.25 -5.40
C HIS A 330 -4.58 -0.81 -5.74
N TRP A 331 -4.64 -2.05 -6.19
CA TRP A 331 -5.87 -2.78 -6.50
C TRP A 331 -5.72 -4.26 -6.11
N GLY A 332 -6.80 -5.02 -6.11
CA GLY A 332 -6.77 -6.48 -6.03
C GLY A 332 -6.34 -7.09 -4.68
N THR A 333 -5.78 -6.33 -3.75
CA THR A 333 -5.20 -6.85 -2.50
C THR A 333 -6.00 -6.50 -1.25
N PHE A 334 -6.40 -5.25 -1.09
CA PHE A 334 -7.24 -4.78 0.01
C PHE A 334 -8.50 -4.12 -0.56
N ARG A 335 -9.63 -4.32 0.11
CA ARG A 335 -10.86 -3.62 -0.23
C ARG A 335 -10.92 -2.28 0.48
N LEU A 336 -10.63 -1.20 -0.24
CA LEU A 336 -10.59 0.17 0.29
C LEU A 336 -11.66 1.08 -0.32
N ALA A 337 -12.36 0.61 -1.36
CA ALA A 337 -13.48 1.32 -1.99
C ALA A 337 -14.57 0.33 -2.45
N PRO A 338 -15.80 0.81 -2.73
CA PRO A 338 -16.92 -0.06 -3.10
C PRO A 338 -17.01 -0.42 -4.59
N HIS A 339 -16.05 0.02 -5.43
CA HIS A 339 -16.06 -0.37 -6.85
C HIS A 339 -16.01 -1.90 -7.03
N PRO A 340 -16.57 -2.48 -8.09
CA PRO A 340 -16.49 -3.91 -8.37
C PRO A 340 -15.05 -4.41 -8.44
N TRP A 341 -14.86 -5.69 -8.06
CA TRP A 341 -13.53 -6.32 -7.99
C TRP A 341 -12.69 -6.16 -9.26
N ALA A 342 -13.25 -6.57 -10.40
CA ALA A 342 -12.55 -6.60 -11.69
C ALA A 342 -12.53 -5.24 -12.41
N GLU A 343 -13.39 -4.30 -12.02
CA GLU A 343 -13.59 -3.03 -12.72
C GLU A 343 -12.28 -2.23 -12.94
N PRO A 344 -11.36 -2.11 -11.96
CA PRO A 344 -10.14 -1.34 -12.19
C PRO A 344 -9.29 -1.90 -13.33
N ALA A 345 -9.14 -3.23 -13.40
CA ALA A 345 -8.34 -3.87 -14.44
C ALA A 345 -9.03 -3.82 -15.81
N ASP A 346 -10.34 -4.03 -15.86
CA ASP A 346 -11.12 -3.97 -17.11
C ASP A 346 -11.06 -2.56 -17.73
N ARG A 347 -11.26 -1.53 -16.91
CA ARG A 347 -11.17 -0.13 -17.35
C ARG A 347 -9.76 0.24 -17.78
N LEU A 348 -8.73 -0.27 -17.08
CA LEU A 348 -7.33 -0.04 -17.47
C LEU A 348 -7.04 -0.63 -18.85
N VAL A 349 -7.46 -1.87 -19.10
CA VAL A 349 -7.26 -2.53 -20.42
C VAL A 349 -7.91 -1.71 -21.53
N ALA A 350 -9.16 -1.27 -21.32
CA ALA A 350 -9.87 -0.47 -22.32
C ALA A 350 -9.18 0.88 -22.57
N ALA A 351 -8.88 1.63 -21.51
CA ALA A 351 -8.24 2.94 -21.62
C ALA A 351 -6.83 2.86 -22.22
N ALA A 352 -6.05 1.84 -21.88
CA ALA A 352 -4.71 1.64 -22.43
C ALA A 352 -4.75 1.30 -23.91
N ALA A 353 -5.71 0.46 -24.34
CA ALA A 353 -5.91 0.14 -25.76
C ALA A 353 -6.27 1.39 -26.57
N ASP A 354 -7.17 2.23 -26.06
CA ASP A 354 -7.59 3.49 -26.70
C ASP A 354 -6.42 4.50 -26.84
N ALA A 355 -5.53 4.51 -25.86
CA ALA A 355 -4.36 5.40 -25.81
C ALA A 355 -3.09 4.81 -26.47
N GLY A 356 -3.10 3.54 -26.86
CA GLY A 356 -1.92 2.83 -27.38
C GLY A 356 -0.82 2.62 -26.35
N VAL A 357 -1.15 2.58 -25.04
CA VAL A 357 -0.22 2.40 -23.93
C VAL A 357 0.01 0.91 -23.66
N GLY A 358 1.28 0.50 -23.57
CA GLY A 358 1.67 -0.84 -23.13
C GLY A 358 1.38 -1.04 -21.63
N ILE A 359 0.68 -2.12 -21.27
CA ILE A 359 0.35 -2.45 -19.88
C ILE A 359 0.80 -3.85 -19.51
N GLY A 360 1.25 -4.05 -18.26
CA GLY A 360 1.51 -5.37 -17.69
C GLY A 360 0.67 -5.57 -16.44
N ILE A 361 -0.25 -6.56 -16.44
CA ILE A 361 -1.15 -6.85 -15.31
C ILE A 361 -0.83 -8.25 -14.76
N PRO A 362 0.23 -8.42 -13.97
CA PRO A 362 0.61 -9.73 -13.46
C PRO A 362 -0.33 -10.19 -12.34
N ARG A 363 -0.41 -11.51 -12.13
CA ARG A 363 -0.95 -12.07 -10.89
C ARG A 363 -0.04 -11.69 -9.71
N PRO A 364 -0.54 -11.68 -8.46
CA PRO A 364 0.35 -11.48 -7.31
C PRO A 364 1.52 -12.48 -7.33
N GLY A 365 2.75 -11.98 -7.21
CA GLY A 365 4.01 -12.73 -7.38
C GLY A 365 4.57 -12.73 -8.80
N GLY A 366 3.76 -12.36 -9.80
CA GLY A 366 4.14 -12.37 -11.20
C GLY A 366 5.08 -11.23 -11.58
N LEU A 367 5.90 -11.52 -12.60
CA LEU A 367 6.92 -10.63 -13.15
C LEU A 367 6.43 -9.97 -14.44
N VAL A 368 6.72 -8.69 -14.58
CA VAL A 368 6.65 -7.92 -15.84
C VAL A 368 8.06 -7.52 -16.23
N ASP A 369 8.50 -7.91 -17.41
CA ASP A 369 9.74 -7.45 -18.04
C ASP A 369 9.40 -6.25 -18.92
N ALA A 370 10.00 -5.08 -18.64
CA ALA A 370 9.68 -3.84 -19.34
C ALA A 370 10.06 -3.86 -20.84
N ALA A 371 11.01 -4.71 -21.24
CA ALA A 371 11.44 -4.84 -22.63
C ALA A 371 10.65 -5.88 -23.43
N ALA A 372 9.90 -6.77 -22.76
CA ALA A 372 9.14 -7.82 -23.43
C ALA A 372 7.75 -7.31 -23.85
N ALA A 373 7.24 -7.87 -24.96
CA ALA A 373 5.83 -7.69 -25.29
C ALA A 373 4.95 -8.26 -24.17
N GLN A 374 3.97 -7.49 -23.73
CA GLN A 374 3.09 -7.87 -22.64
C GLN A 374 1.82 -8.53 -23.21
N ASP A 375 1.69 -9.83 -22.96
CA ASP A 375 0.39 -10.51 -23.13
C ASP A 375 -0.44 -10.33 -21.86
N VAL A 376 -1.52 -9.55 -21.94
CA VAL A 376 -2.40 -9.32 -20.81
C VAL A 376 -3.33 -10.50 -20.62
N GLU A 377 -3.01 -11.37 -19.67
CA GLU A 377 -3.92 -12.43 -19.25
C GLU A 377 -5.01 -11.83 -18.34
N HIS A 378 -6.28 -11.93 -18.74
CA HIS A 378 -7.44 -11.43 -17.94
C HIS A 378 -7.74 -12.39 -16.77
N TRP A 379 -6.73 -12.66 -15.93
CA TRP A 379 -6.83 -13.62 -14.83
C TRP A 379 -7.87 -13.23 -13.77
N TRP A 380 -8.15 -11.94 -13.60
CA TRP A 380 -9.13 -11.42 -12.65
C TRP A 380 -10.58 -11.74 -13.00
N HIS A 381 -10.88 -12.20 -14.23
CA HIS A 381 -12.18 -12.69 -14.60
C HIS A 381 -12.46 -14.13 -14.13
N ARG A 382 -11.43 -14.82 -13.62
CA ARG A 382 -11.53 -16.20 -13.13
C ARG A 382 -11.78 -16.29 -11.62
N VAL A 383 -11.96 -15.16 -10.93
CA VAL A 383 -12.10 -15.06 -9.47
C VAL A 383 -13.38 -14.37 -9.04
#